data_ac40e807fe20e293a9a84503c81a50e3
#
_entry.id   ac40e807fe20e293a9a84503c81a50e3
#
_cell.length_a   1.000
_cell.length_b   1.000
_cell.length_c   1.000
_cell.angle_alpha   90.00
_cell.angle_beta   90.00
_cell.angle_gamma   90.00
#
_symmetry.space_group_name_H-M   'P 1'
#
loop_
_entity.id
_entity.type
_entity.pdbx_description
1 polymer ?
#
loop_
_entity_poly.entity_id
_entity_poly.type
_entity_poly.pdbx_seq_one_letter_code
_entity_poly.pdbx_strand_id
1 'polypeptide(L)'
;MDFDYKKEAMANGVFGPNKIGHTYRPAEYHGVKARKKKGKTRWAHPAPAEYHVFNLADEHKDEPHEDGSIDRRWVNDDGDGLYSLVDDCRVILGKDNEERFAFFPTPMNDNDSWHGYPLDGSCIGEKLIEYWHDRKIISDSTYLRLNRHQGE
;
A
#
# COMPACT_ATOMS: atom_id res chain seq x y z
N MET A 1 16.41 4.04 1.56
CA MET A 1 15.81 3.98 0.24
C MET A 1 14.96 5.20 -0.04
N ASP A 2 15.12 5.79 -1.20
CA ASP A 2 14.38 6.97 -1.57
C ASP A 2 13.16 6.63 -2.39
N PHE A 3 12.06 7.31 -2.13
CA PHE A 3 10.88 7.23 -2.96
C PHE A 3 11.10 8.00 -4.27
N ASP A 4 10.41 7.58 -5.31
CA ASP A 4 10.36 8.34 -6.55
C ASP A 4 9.33 9.47 -6.41
N TYR A 5 9.80 10.68 -6.17
CA TYR A 5 8.95 11.85 -5.98
C TYR A 5 8.69 12.64 -7.28
N LYS A 6 9.04 12.07 -8.43
CA LYS A 6 8.93 12.81 -9.70
C LYS A 6 7.51 13.05 -10.16
N LYS A 7 6.58 12.21 -9.69
CA LYS A 7 5.18 12.37 -10.07
C LYS A 7 4.53 13.42 -9.19
N GLU A 8 3.91 14.40 -9.82
CA GLU A 8 3.28 15.52 -9.15
C GLU A 8 1.77 15.47 -9.30
N ALA A 9 1.08 16.06 -8.32
CA ALA A 9 -0.37 16.17 -8.39
C ALA A 9 -0.78 17.13 -9.48
N MET A 10 -1.92 16.85 -10.11
CA MET A 10 -2.57 17.84 -10.98
C MET A 10 -3.08 19.02 -10.14
N ALA A 11 -3.52 20.09 -10.80
CA ALA A 11 -3.93 21.33 -10.14
C ALA A 11 -5.00 21.13 -9.04
N ASN A 12 -5.82 20.09 -9.16
CA ASN A 12 -6.87 19.78 -8.19
C ASN A 12 -6.42 18.83 -7.06
N GLY A 13 -5.12 18.58 -6.95
CA GLY A 13 -4.59 17.71 -5.90
C GLY A 13 -4.70 16.21 -6.20
N VAL A 14 -5.07 15.84 -7.41
CA VAL A 14 -5.23 14.44 -7.82
C VAL A 14 -4.01 13.99 -8.62
N PHE A 15 -3.50 12.80 -8.30
CA PHE A 15 -2.40 12.16 -9.04
C PHE A 15 -2.93 11.19 -10.08
N GLY A 16 -2.22 11.05 -11.18
CA GLY A 16 -2.54 10.07 -12.21
C GLY A 16 -3.19 10.67 -13.44
N PRO A 17 -3.84 9.85 -14.28
CA PRO A 17 -4.05 8.41 -14.08
C PRO A 17 -2.75 7.61 -14.20
N ASN A 18 -2.71 6.47 -13.47
CA ASN A 18 -1.60 5.54 -13.58
C ASN A 18 -1.77 4.63 -14.81
N LYS A 19 -0.92 3.62 -14.96
CA LYS A 19 -0.93 2.72 -16.13
C LYS A 19 -2.25 1.98 -16.31
N ILE A 20 -2.99 1.78 -15.22
CA ILE A 20 -4.27 1.07 -15.21
C ILE A 20 -5.44 2.02 -15.44
N GLY A 21 -5.21 3.32 -15.29
CA GLY A 21 -6.23 4.35 -15.47
C GLY A 21 -6.82 4.86 -14.16
N HIS A 22 -6.25 4.47 -13.02
CA HIS A 22 -6.73 4.93 -11.71
C HIS A 22 -6.08 6.25 -11.30
N THR A 23 -6.82 7.06 -10.56
CA THR A 23 -6.32 8.29 -9.97
C THR A 23 -6.24 8.14 -8.45
N TYR A 24 -5.42 8.96 -7.82
CA TYR A 24 -5.19 8.93 -6.39
C TYR A 24 -5.33 10.33 -5.80
N ARG A 25 -6.15 10.44 -4.76
CA ARG A 25 -6.33 11.71 -4.03
C ARG A 25 -5.99 11.45 -2.55
N PRO A 26 -4.92 12.06 -2.02
CA PRO A 26 -4.57 11.89 -0.60
C PRO A 26 -5.71 12.34 0.30
N ALA A 27 -6.00 11.55 1.33
CA ALA A 27 -6.98 11.91 2.34
C ALA A 27 -6.31 12.89 3.33
N GLU A 28 -6.93 14.04 3.54
CA GLU A 28 -6.35 15.10 4.36
C GLU A 28 -6.01 14.64 5.79
N TYR A 29 -6.87 13.85 6.39
CA TYR A 29 -6.69 13.42 7.79
C TYR A 29 -5.63 12.33 7.96
N HIS A 30 -5.10 11.77 6.87
CA HIS A 30 -4.01 10.81 6.89
C HIS A 30 -2.68 11.40 6.41
N GLY A 31 -2.66 12.63 5.93
CA GLY A 31 -1.47 13.25 5.36
C GLY A 31 -0.35 13.47 6.38
N VAL A 32 0.87 13.64 5.86
CA VAL A 32 2.07 13.84 6.71
C VAL A 32 1.96 15.05 7.63
N LYS A 33 1.22 16.07 7.20
CA LYS A 33 1.00 17.29 7.99
C LYS A 33 -0.37 17.33 8.67
N ALA A 34 -1.12 16.23 8.59
CA ALA A 34 -2.44 16.16 9.18
C ALA A 34 -2.36 16.23 10.70
N ARG A 35 -3.40 16.82 11.31
CA ARG A 35 -3.57 16.84 12.75
C ARG A 35 -3.90 15.41 13.21
N LYS A 36 -3.22 14.94 14.27
CA LYS A 36 -3.48 13.59 14.79
C LYS A 36 -4.94 13.47 15.27
N LYS A 37 -5.62 12.46 14.78
CA LYS A 37 -6.99 12.10 15.17
C LYS A 37 -7.02 10.68 15.70
N LYS A 38 -7.81 10.44 16.75
CA LYS A 38 -7.95 9.11 17.33
C LYS A 38 -8.40 8.11 16.27
N GLY A 39 -7.71 6.97 16.20
CA GLY A 39 -8.02 5.90 15.26
C GLY A 39 -7.58 6.16 13.83
N LYS A 40 -6.90 7.27 13.55
CA LYS A 40 -6.40 7.59 12.22
C LYS A 40 -4.88 7.62 12.23
N THR A 41 -4.27 6.86 11.32
CA THR A 41 -2.81 6.88 11.12
C THR A 41 -2.44 7.99 10.15
N ARG A 42 -1.21 8.47 10.24
CA ARG A 42 -0.69 9.51 9.36
C ARG A 42 0.53 9.00 8.61
N TRP A 43 0.64 9.40 7.36
CA TRP A 43 1.82 9.06 6.56
C TRP A 43 3.06 9.75 7.11
N ALA A 44 4.21 9.08 6.97
CA ALA A 44 5.52 9.65 7.30
C ALA A 44 6.13 10.44 6.15
N HIS A 45 5.53 10.38 4.96
CA HIS A 45 6.05 10.96 3.73
C HIS A 45 5.00 11.82 3.04
N PRO A 46 5.42 12.77 2.18
CA PRO A 46 4.47 13.63 1.46
C PRO A 46 3.68 12.87 0.41
N ALA A 47 2.62 13.50 -0.10
CA ALA A 47 1.65 12.89 -1.01
C ALA A 47 2.24 12.17 -2.23
N PRO A 48 3.30 12.67 -2.90
CA PRO A 48 3.89 11.91 -4.01
C PRO A 48 4.37 10.51 -3.60
N ALA A 49 4.85 10.35 -2.37
CA ALA A 49 5.25 9.04 -1.86
C ALA A 49 4.04 8.14 -1.65
N GLU A 50 2.91 8.67 -1.16
CA GLU A 50 1.67 7.90 -1.02
C GLU A 50 1.24 7.33 -2.37
N TYR A 51 1.27 8.16 -3.42
CA TYR A 51 0.92 7.74 -4.77
C TYR A 51 1.86 6.66 -5.27
N HIS A 52 3.16 6.77 -5.00
CA HIS A 52 4.14 5.74 -5.35
C HIS A 52 3.81 4.40 -4.68
N VAL A 53 3.52 4.41 -3.39
CA VAL A 53 3.17 3.20 -2.63
C VAL A 53 1.88 2.57 -3.18
N PHE A 54 0.90 3.39 -3.52
CA PHE A 54 -0.34 2.92 -4.16
C PHE A 54 -0.04 2.21 -5.48
N ASN A 55 0.80 2.80 -6.33
CA ASN A 55 1.13 2.22 -7.63
C ASN A 55 1.88 0.90 -7.53
N LEU A 56 2.70 0.71 -6.50
CA LEU A 56 3.37 -0.57 -6.28
C LEU A 56 2.35 -1.71 -6.14
N ALA A 57 1.20 -1.44 -5.53
CA ALA A 57 0.14 -2.42 -5.44
C ALA A 57 -0.74 -2.44 -6.68
N ASP A 58 -1.23 -1.27 -7.09
CA ASP A 58 -2.25 -1.19 -8.15
C ASP A 58 -1.73 -1.61 -9.52
N GLU A 59 -0.53 -1.17 -9.88
CA GLU A 59 0.03 -1.49 -11.19
C GLU A 59 0.55 -2.92 -11.31
N HIS A 60 0.70 -3.64 -10.18
CA HIS A 60 1.25 -5.00 -10.17
C HIS A 60 0.27 -6.08 -9.69
N LYS A 61 -0.91 -5.71 -9.22
CA LYS A 61 -1.85 -6.65 -8.60
C LYS A 61 -2.31 -7.79 -9.51
N ASP A 62 -2.31 -7.55 -10.82
CA ASP A 62 -2.78 -8.51 -11.81
C ASP A 62 -1.64 -9.02 -12.71
N GLU A 63 -0.39 -8.94 -12.26
CA GLU A 63 0.73 -9.46 -13.04
C GLU A 63 0.61 -10.98 -13.21
N PRO A 64 0.82 -11.51 -14.44
CA PRO A 64 0.74 -12.95 -14.65
C PRO A 64 1.93 -13.67 -14.04
N HIS A 65 1.66 -14.90 -13.61
CA HIS A 65 2.71 -15.83 -13.19
C HIS A 65 3.44 -16.40 -14.41
N GLU A 66 4.56 -17.10 -14.15
CA GLU A 66 5.32 -17.77 -15.21
C GLU A 66 4.48 -18.81 -15.96
N ASP A 67 3.53 -19.44 -15.29
CA ASP A 67 2.63 -20.43 -15.88
C ASP A 67 1.47 -19.79 -16.66
N GLY A 68 1.41 -18.47 -16.75
CA GLY A 68 0.38 -17.75 -17.48
C GLY A 68 -0.88 -17.45 -16.67
N SER A 69 -0.99 -17.95 -15.44
CA SER A 69 -2.12 -17.59 -14.58
C SER A 69 -1.99 -16.15 -14.10
N ILE A 70 -3.12 -15.51 -13.82
CA ILE A 70 -3.15 -14.15 -13.27
C ILE A 70 -3.39 -14.22 -11.78
N ASP A 71 -2.60 -13.46 -11.02
CA ASP A 71 -2.69 -13.45 -9.59
C ASP A 71 -2.91 -12.03 -9.07
N ARG A 72 -3.74 -11.91 -8.06
CA ARG A 72 -4.08 -10.63 -7.44
C ARG A 72 -3.25 -10.42 -6.18
N ARG A 73 -1.99 -10.32 -6.37
CA ARG A 73 -0.97 -10.37 -5.31
C ARG A 73 -1.10 -9.31 -4.23
N TRP A 74 -1.68 -8.19 -4.56
CA TRP A 74 -1.78 -7.08 -3.62
C TRP A 74 -3.19 -6.88 -3.06
N VAL A 75 -4.13 -7.74 -3.46
CA VAL A 75 -5.52 -7.61 -3.06
C VAL A 75 -5.73 -8.29 -1.71
N ASN A 76 -6.46 -7.63 -0.82
CA ASN A 76 -6.88 -8.20 0.44
C ASN A 76 -7.69 -9.49 0.22
N ASP A 77 -7.63 -10.43 1.18
CA ASP A 77 -8.36 -11.70 1.10
C ASP A 77 -9.86 -11.50 0.84
N ASP A 78 -10.44 -10.46 1.40
CA ASP A 78 -11.86 -10.12 1.20
C ASP A 78 -12.13 -9.37 -0.10
N GLY A 79 -11.09 -8.97 -0.83
CA GLY A 79 -11.23 -8.24 -2.08
C GLY A 79 -11.69 -6.79 -1.93
N ASP A 80 -11.60 -6.23 -0.73
CA ASP A 80 -12.13 -4.89 -0.45
C ASP A 80 -11.08 -3.77 -0.59
N GLY A 81 -9.87 -4.09 -0.99
CA GLY A 81 -8.82 -3.09 -1.19
C GLY A 81 -7.48 -3.70 -1.50
N LEU A 82 -6.47 -2.84 -1.55
CA LEU A 82 -5.10 -3.21 -1.86
C LEU A 82 -4.20 -2.96 -0.65
N TYR A 83 -3.27 -3.88 -0.41
CA TYR A 83 -2.19 -3.68 0.54
C TYR A 83 -0.89 -3.42 -0.20
N SER A 84 0.00 -2.65 0.39
CA SER A 84 1.31 -2.36 -0.20
C SER A 84 2.39 -2.26 0.87
N LEU A 85 3.62 -2.42 0.43
CA LEU A 85 4.82 -2.23 1.23
C LEU A 85 5.96 -1.76 0.32
N VAL A 86 7.05 -1.29 0.90
CA VAL A 86 8.20 -0.80 0.14
C VAL A 86 9.47 -1.49 0.62
N ASP A 87 10.26 -2.00 -0.33
CA ASP A 87 11.61 -2.52 -0.10
C ASP A 87 11.70 -3.51 1.08
N ASP A 88 10.92 -4.59 1.00
CA ASP A 88 10.95 -5.67 2.01
C ASP A 88 10.63 -5.13 3.41
N CYS A 89 9.71 -4.18 3.50
CA CYS A 89 9.30 -3.54 4.76
C CYS A 89 10.41 -2.71 5.43
N ARG A 90 11.44 -2.34 4.69
CA ARG A 90 12.53 -1.52 5.26
C ARG A 90 12.16 -0.05 5.39
N VAL A 91 11.11 0.38 4.69
CA VAL A 91 10.68 1.78 4.69
C VAL A 91 9.51 1.95 5.64
N ILE A 92 9.63 2.88 6.57
CA ILE A 92 8.54 3.25 7.48
C ILE A 92 7.60 4.16 6.69
N LEU A 93 6.33 3.78 6.62
CA LEU A 93 5.29 4.51 5.89
C LEU A 93 4.46 5.39 6.80
N GLY A 94 4.22 4.96 8.03
CA GLY A 94 3.43 5.71 9.00
C GLY A 94 4.28 6.31 10.09
N LYS A 95 3.96 7.53 10.54
CA LYS A 95 4.77 8.22 11.54
C LYS A 95 4.32 8.04 12.98
N ASP A 96 3.13 7.51 13.20
CA ASP A 96 2.59 7.39 14.55
C ASP A 96 3.11 6.17 15.31
N ASN A 97 3.21 5.02 14.63
CA ASN A 97 3.68 3.77 15.21
C ASN A 97 4.65 3.04 14.29
N GLU A 98 5.38 3.77 13.47
CA GLU A 98 6.36 3.22 12.53
C GLU A 98 5.75 2.13 11.63
N GLU A 99 4.53 2.34 11.18
CA GLU A 99 3.82 1.41 10.31
C GLU A 99 4.59 1.21 9.00
N ARG A 100 4.68 -0.04 8.53
CA ARG A 100 5.47 -0.38 7.34
C ARG A 100 4.62 -0.88 6.17
N PHE A 101 3.30 -0.88 6.34
CA PHE A 101 2.34 -1.28 5.32
C PHE A 101 1.36 -0.16 5.07
N ALA A 102 0.67 -0.23 3.94
CA ALA A 102 -0.40 0.70 3.63
C ALA A 102 -1.60 -0.06 3.06
N PHE A 103 -2.78 0.45 3.31
CA PHE A 103 -4.02 -0.10 2.80
C PHE A 103 -4.76 0.97 2.00
N PHE A 104 -5.29 0.56 0.84
CA PHE A 104 -6.03 1.42 -0.07
C PHE A 104 -7.39 0.79 -0.32
N PRO A 105 -8.45 1.24 0.37
CA PRO A 105 -9.78 0.66 0.16
C PRO A 105 -10.29 0.94 -1.25
N THR A 106 -10.98 -0.05 -1.82
CA THR A 106 -11.56 0.08 -3.15
C THR A 106 -12.61 1.20 -3.14
N PRO A 107 -12.53 2.18 -4.08
CA PRO A 107 -13.54 3.22 -4.16
C PRO A 107 -14.92 2.63 -4.45
N MET A 108 -15.98 3.31 -4.00
CA MET A 108 -17.33 2.85 -4.22
C MET A 108 -17.75 2.89 -5.69
N ASN A 109 -17.19 3.83 -6.46
CA ASN A 109 -17.47 3.96 -7.90
C ASN A 109 -16.17 3.81 -8.67
N ASP A 110 -16.23 3.18 -9.84
CA ASP A 110 -15.04 2.87 -10.65
C ASP A 110 -14.22 4.10 -11.05
N ASN A 111 -14.87 5.25 -11.17
CA ASN A 111 -14.20 6.49 -11.59
C ASN A 111 -13.72 7.36 -10.43
N ASP A 112 -13.97 6.94 -9.20
CA ASP A 112 -13.52 7.71 -8.05
C ASP A 112 -12.03 7.52 -7.82
N SER A 113 -11.39 8.55 -7.26
CA SER A 113 -9.99 8.46 -6.89
C SER A 113 -9.78 7.52 -5.71
N TRP A 114 -8.68 6.78 -5.73
CA TRP A 114 -8.24 5.98 -4.61
C TRP A 114 -7.62 6.87 -3.53
N HIS A 115 -7.58 6.37 -2.32
CA HIS A 115 -6.85 6.97 -1.20
C HIS A 115 -6.42 5.85 -0.26
N GLY A 116 -5.60 6.17 0.71
CA GLY A 116 -5.14 5.12 1.63
C GLY A 116 -4.45 5.66 2.86
N TYR A 117 -4.04 4.73 3.70
CA TYR A 117 -3.42 5.07 4.99
C TYR A 117 -2.43 3.97 5.39
N PRO A 118 -1.40 4.33 6.19
CA PRO A 118 -0.49 3.32 6.71
C PRO A 118 -1.12 2.48 7.81
N LEU A 119 -0.67 1.22 7.93
CA LEU A 119 -1.10 0.34 9.00
C LEU A 119 0.02 -0.65 9.35
N ASP A 120 -0.13 -1.36 10.48
CA ASP A 120 0.88 -2.31 10.91
C ASP A 120 0.61 -3.72 10.35
N GLY A 121 1.60 -4.62 10.50
CA GLY A 121 1.55 -5.94 9.91
C GLY A 121 0.51 -6.88 10.50
N SER A 122 -0.02 -6.59 11.69
CA SER A 122 -1.04 -7.42 12.30
C SER A 122 -2.36 -7.41 11.53
N CYS A 123 -2.54 -6.40 10.68
CA CYS A 123 -3.74 -6.25 9.85
C CYS A 123 -3.65 -7.02 8.53
N ILE A 124 -2.49 -7.59 8.20
CA ILE A 124 -2.26 -8.25 6.91
C ILE A 124 -2.68 -9.71 7.02
N GLY A 125 -3.48 -10.19 6.07
CA GLY A 125 -3.92 -11.57 6.02
C GLY A 125 -2.78 -12.55 5.73
N GLU A 126 -2.88 -13.75 6.30
CA GLU A 126 -1.86 -14.78 6.18
C GLU A 126 -1.58 -15.18 4.73
N LYS A 127 -2.62 -15.29 3.92
CA LYS A 127 -2.47 -15.68 2.51
C LYS A 127 -1.67 -14.65 1.71
N LEU A 128 -1.89 -13.37 1.98
CA LEU A 128 -1.15 -12.32 1.29
C LEU A 128 0.32 -12.31 1.72
N ILE A 129 0.60 -12.54 3.00
CA ILE A 129 1.96 -12.66 3.51
C ILE A 129 2.70 -13.82 2.84
N GLU A 130 2.07 -14.99 2.74
CA GLU A 130 2.64 -16.14 2.05
C GLU A 130 2.89 -15.83 0.58
N TYR A 131 1.96 -15.16 -0.05
CA TYR A 131 2.07 -14.79 -1.44
C TYR A 131 3.27 -13.87 -1.68
N TRP A 132 3.42 -12.85 -0.84
CA TRP A 132 4.58 -11.95 -0.92
C TRP A 132 5.90 -12.71 -0.72
N HIS A 133 5.92 -13.67 0.18
CA HIS A 133 7.10 -14.48 0.44
C HIS A 133 7.43 -15.37 -0.77
N ASP A 134 6.45 -16.06 -1.33
CA ASP A 134 6.62 -16.93 -2.49
C ASP A 134 7.12 -16.14 -3.72
N ARG A 135 6.72 -14.89 -3.83
CA ARG A 135 7.12 -14.01 -4.93
C ARG A 135 8.39 -13.22 -4.65
N LYS A 136 9.00 -13.45 -3.50
CA LYS A 136 10.24 -12.76 -3.09
C LYS A 136 10.06 -11.24 -2.96
N ILE A 137 8.85 -10.80 -2.68
CA ILE A 137 8.56 -9.41 -2.37
C ILE A 137 9.03 -9.11 -0.95
N ILE A 138 8.92 -10.09 -0.06
CA ILE A 138 9.49 -10.05 1.28
C ILE A 138 10.50 -11.18 1.43
N SER A 139 11.51 -10.95 2.26
CA SER A 139 12.56 -11.92 2.55
C SER A 139 12.08 -12.99 3.53
N ASP A 140 12.88 -14.06 3.68
CA ASP A 140 12.61 -15.09 4.67
C ASP A 140 12.53 -14.52 6.09
N SER A 141 13.44 -13.61 6.43
CA SER A 141 13.45 -13.01 7.77
C SER A 141 12.22 -12.15 8.02
N THR A 142 11.77 -11.38 7.03
CA THR A 142 10.55 -10.59 7.14
C THR A 142 9.33 -11.51 7.27
N TYR A 143 9.27 -12.57 6.47
CA TYR A 143 8.19 -13.56 6.51
C TYR A 143 8.09 -14.20 7.89
N LEU A 144 9.20 -14.65 8.47
CA LEU A 144 9.21 -15.26 9.79
C LEU A 144 8.76 -14.26 10.88
N ARG A 145 9.20 -13.02 10.77
CA ARG A 145 8.82 -11.98 11.72
C ARG A 145 7.33 -11.68 11.68
N LEU A 146 6.74 -11.59 10.48
CA LEU A 146 5.31 -11.35 10.32
C LEU A 146 4.48 -12.53 10.83
N ASN A 147 4.90 -13.75 10.55
CA ASN A 147 4.22 -14.96 11.05
C ASN A 147 4.28 -15.07 12.56
N ARG A 148 5.37 -14.64 13.17
CA ARG A 148 5.51 -14.65 14.62
C ARG A 148 4.47 -13.75 15.29
N HIS A 149 4.23 -12.58 14.70
CA HIS A 149 3.20 -11.66 15.18
C HIS A 149 1.79 -12.19 14.94
N GLN A 150 1.59 -12.87 13.83
CA GLN A 150 0.29 -13.44 13.48
C GLN A 150 -0.07 -14.65 14.34
N GLY A 151 0.93 -15.38 14.79
CA GLY A 151 0.73 -16.60 15.57
C GLY A 151 0.49 -16.40 17.06
N GLU A 152 0.46 -15.16 17.51
CA GLU A 152 0.27 -14.84 18.93
C GLU A 152 -1.17 -14.48 19.27
#